data_ac03be1b8ba3154e2c2cf11b32ac8a8c
#
_entry.id   ac03be1b8ba3154e2c2cf11b32ac8a8c
#
_cell.length_a   1.000
_cell.length_b   1.000
_cell.length_c   1.000
_cell.angle_alpha   90.00
_cell.angle_beta   90.00
_cell.angle_gamma   90.00
#
_symmetry.space_group_name_H-M   'P 1'
#
loop_
_entity.id
_entity.type
_entity.pdbx_description
1 polymer ?
#
loop_
_entity_poly.entity_id
_entity_poly.type
_entity_poly.pdbx_seq_one_letter_code
_entity_poly.pdbx_strand_id
1 'polypeptide(L)'
;MSLFELDKSMSFDEYIGSFDTERVEKVRGFVDWLSQYSGSLVHNPWGEVTPDLEIVTMGFDAAQVRRDNLVAYLLPRLGQAEVFVVAEAVGYQGGRFTGIAITCERMLLDKHKTIRAKDVTTIRLERTSSPTSSLLKGTQQKDGFNEPTDTVVWSAIVEKGIDPYDTLLWNIFPFHPHKEGNPLTNRTPTDGEQQ
;
A
#
# COMPACT_ATOMS: atom_id res chain seq x y z
N MET A 1 -5.30 20.66 -8.36
CA MET A 1 -6.04 19.82 -9.33
C MET A 1 -5.00 18.92 -9.96
N SER A 2 -4.96 17.63 -9.58
CA SER A 2 -3.93 16.70 -10.07
C SER A 2 -3.92 16.69 -11.59
N LEU A 3 -2.76 16.92 -12.19
CA LEU A 3 -2.55 16.86 -13.65
C LEU A 3 -2.52 15.43 -14.18
N PHE A 4 -2.55 14.44 -13.27
CA PHE A 4 -2.46 13.04 -13.61
C PHE A 4 -3.84 12.39 -13.73
N GLU A 5 -4.07 11.70 -14.83
CA GLU A 5 -5.22 10.83 -15.02
C GLU A 5 -4.79 9.36 -14.86
N LEU A 6 -5.70 8.54 -14.32
CA LEU A 6 -5.45 7.11 -14.18
C LEU A 6 -5.52 6.44 -15.56
N ASP A 7 -4.41 5.96 -16.07
CA ASP A 7 -4.37 5.10 -17.25
C ASP A 7 -4.68 3.65 -16.86
N LYS A 8 -5.87 3.19 -17.21
CA LYS A 8 -6.34 1.83 -16.93
C LYS A 8 -5.84 0.79 -17.93
N SER A 9 -5.24 1.21 -19.04
CA SER A 9 -4.76 0.35 -20.12
C SER A 9 -3.25 0.09 -20.04
N MET A 10 -2.50 0.96 -19.36
CA MET A 10 -1.06 0.86 -19.23
C MET A 10 -0.67 -0.35 -18.35
N SER A 11 0.19 -1.20 -18.85
CA SER A 11 0.78 -2.28 -18.07
C SER A 11 1.80 -1.74 -17.06
N PHE A 12 2.11 -2.53 -16.03
CA PHE A 12 3.14 -2.17 -15.05
C PHE A 12 4.52 -1.98 -15.70
N ASP A 13 4.89 -2.83 -16.66
CA ASP A 13 6.18 -2.74 -17.36
C ASP A 13 6.28 -1.47 -18.25
N GLU A 14 5.21 -1.11 -18.94
CA GLU A 14 5.14 0.15 -19.68
C GLU A 14 5.27 1.36 -18.75
N TYR A 15 4.59 1.29 -17.61
CA TYR A 15 4.64 2.36 -16.61
C TYR A 15 6.04 2.57 -16.07
N ILE A 16 6.71 1.54 -15.58
CA ILE A 16 8.07 1.68 -15.05
C ILE A 16 9.07 2.08 -16.12
N GLY A 17 8.86 1.64 -17.38
CA GLY A 17 9.67 2.03 -18.54
C GLY A 17 9.58 3.52 -18.89
N SER A 18 8.60 4.26 -18.36
CA SER A 18 8.48 5.71 -18.52
C SER A 18 9.39 6.52 -17.59
N PHE A 19 10.01 5.87 -16.59
CA PHE A 19 10.92 6.51 -15.64
C PHE A 19 12.38 6.21 -15.99
N ASP A 20 13.27 7.05 -15.47
CA ASP A 20 14.71 6.82 -15.56
C ASP A 20 15.11 5.47 -14.94
N THR A 21 15.96 4.72 -15.64
CA THR A 21 16.37 3.36 -15.26
C THR A 21 17.03 3.32 -13.87
N GLU A 22 17.92 4.28 -13.58
CA GLU A 22 18.60 4.33 -12.27
C GLU A 22 17.61 4.56 -11.13
N ARG A 23 16.60 5.41 -11.36
CA ARG A 23 15.49 5.64 -10.39
C ARG A 23 14.71 4.35 -10.16
N VAL A 24 14.33 3.63 -11.21
CA VAL A 24 13.61 2.37 -11.13
C VAL A 24 14.41 1.33 -10.34
N GLU A 25 15.69 1.17 -10.65
CA GLU A 25 16.58 0.22 -9.96
C GLU A 25 16.72 0.54 -8.47
N LYS A 26 16.87 1.82 -8.10
CA LYS A 26 16.92 2.25 -6.70
C LYS A 26 15.64 1.94 -5.95
N VAL A 27 14.48 2.23 -6.56
CA VAL A 27 13.17 1.95 -5.92
C VAL A 27 12.95 0.46 -5.77
N ARG A 28 13.20 -0.33 -6.81
CA ARG A 28 13.08 -1.79 -6.74
C ARG A 28 14.03 -2.39 -5.72
N GLY A 29 15.29 -1.99 -5.72
CA GLY A 29 16.27 -2.44 -4.73
C GLY A 29 15.86 -2.14 -3.29
N PHE A 30 15.26 -0.98 -3.05
CA PHE A 30 14.69 -0.64 -1.74
C PHE A 30 13.49 -1.53 -1.36
N VAL A 31 12.56 -1.76 -2.29
CA VAL A 31 11.40 -2.62 -2.04
C VAL A 31 11.81 -4.08 -1.84
N ASP A 32 12.78 -4.57 -2.60
CA ASP A 32 13.35 -5.90 -2.44
C ASP A 32 14.06 -6.05 -1.09
N TRP A 33 14.77 -5.03 -0.64
CA TRP A 33 15.37 -5.02 0.71
C TRP A 33 14.29 -5.10 1.80
N LEU A 34 13.20 -4.32 1.70
CA LEU A 34 12.07 -4.40 2.63
C LEU A 34 11.46 -5.80 2.66
N SER A 35 11.37 -6.48 1.52
CA SER A 35 10.77 -7.82 1.42
C SER A 35 11.49 -8.90 2.20
N GLN A 36 12.76 -8.67 2.57
CA GLN A 36 13.60 -9.65 3.28
C GLN A 36 13.39 -9.66 4.80
N TYR A 37 12.72 -8.63 5.36
CA TYR A 37 12.47 -8.57 6.78
C TYR A 37 11.52 -9.70 7.22
N SER A 38 11.83 -10.33 8.37
CA SER A 38 10.94 -11.25 9.07
C SER A 38 11.00 -11.00 10.57
N GLY A 39 9.86 -11.02 11.23
CA GLY A 39 9.75 -10.80 12.66
C GLY A 39 8.63 -11.62 13.29
N SER A 40 8.78 -12.01 14.55
CA SER A 40 7.71 -12.71 15.27
C SER A 40 6.53 -11.77 15.50
N LEU A 41 5.31 -12.22 15.16
CA LEU A 41 4.07 -11.42 15.27
C LEU A 41 4.11 -10.10 14.47
N VAL A 42 4.89 -10.09 13.40
CA VAL A 42 4.99 -9.01 12.44
C VAL A 42 4.76 -9.60 11.05
N HIS A 43 3.81 -9.07 10.31
CA HIS A 43 3.60 -9.43 8.91
C HIS A 43 4.34 -8.44 8.01
N ASN A 44 5.19 -8.96 7.14
CA ASN A 44 5.86 -8.18 6.10
C ASN A 44 4.96 -8.12 4.84
N PRO A 45 4.38 -6.97 4.50
CA PRO A 45 3.51 -6.87 3.32
C PRO A 45 4.19 -7.29 2.01
N TRP A 46 5.48 -7.09 1.90
CA TRP A 46 6.24 -7.31 0.66
C TRP A 46 6.93 -8.67 0.57
N GLY A 47 7.02 -9.41 1.68
CA GLY A 47 7.70 -10.70 1.76
C GLY A 47 6.78 -11.88 2.09
N GLU A 48 5.59 -11.63 2.67
CA GLU A 48 4.75 -12.68 3.22
C GLU A 48 3.35 -12.69 2.62
N VAL A 49 2.72 -13.86 2.57
CA VAL A 49 1.33 -14.08 2.16
C VAL A 49 0.61 -14.85 3.26
N THR A 50 -0.61 -14.44 3.60
CA THR A 50 -1.51 -15.15 4.50
C THR A 50 -2.65 -15.78 3.69
N PRO A 51 -2.59 -17.07 3.32
CA PRO A 51 -3.49 -17.68 2.34
C PRO A 51 -4.98 -17.58 2.69
N ASP A 52 -5.32 -17.60 4.00
CA ASP A 52 -6.71 -17.52 4.44
C ASP A 52 -7.31 -16.10 4.29
N LEU A 53 -6.49 -15.08 4.13
CA LEU A 53 -6.89 -13.68 4.04
C LEU A 53 -6.68 -13.07 2.66
N GLU A 54 -5.83 -13.67 1.86
CA GLU A 54 -5.33 -13.10 0.61
C GLU A 54 -5.70 -13.96 -0.60
N ILE A 55 -5.64 -13.37 -1.77
CA ILE A 55 -5.90 -14.08 -3.03
C ILE A 55 -4.81 -15.13 -3.25
N VAL A 56 -5.24 -16.38 -3.38
CA VAL A 56 -4.37 -17.52 -3.69
C VAL A 56 -4.93 -18.19 -4.95
N THR A 57 -4.43 -17.79 -6.10
CA THR A 57 -4.76 -18.37 -7.40
C THR A 57 -3.50 -18.58 -8.22
N MET A 58 -3.55 -19.53 -9.17
CA MET A 58 -2.40 -19.77 -10.03
C MET A 58 -2.00 -18.49 -10.80
N GLY A 59 -0.73 -18.13 -10.71
CA GLY A 59 -0.19 -16.92 -11.36
C GLY A 59 -0.40 -15.61 -10.60
N PHE A 60 -1.00 -15.63 -9.40
CA PHE A 60 -1.14 -14.45 -8.56
C PHE A 60 -0.28 -14.58 -7.29
N ASP A 61 0.69 -13.69 -7.14
CA ASP A 61 1.53 -13.54 -5.94
C ASP A 61 1.17 -12.23 -5.23
N ALA A 62 0.45 -12.34 -4.11
CA ALA A 62 0.01 -11.17 -3.35
C ALA A 62 1.18 -10.31 -2.82
N ALA A 63 2.30 -10.93 -2.44
CA ALA A 63 3.48 -10.18 -2.01
C ALA A 63 4.13 -9.43 -3.18
N GLN A 64 4.20 -10.05 -4.37
CA GLN A 64 4.69 -9.36 -5.58
C GLN A 64 3.78 -8.19 -5.96
N VAL A 65 2.46 -8.38 -5.94
CA VAL A 65 1.51 -7.29 -6.22
C VAL A 65 1.74 -6.11 -5.27
N ARG A 66 1.97 -6.35 -3.98
CA ARG A 66 2.27 -5.27 -3.02
C ARG A 66 3.63 -4.61 -3.26
N ARG A 67 4.64 -5.35 -3.73
CA ARG A 67 5.91 -4.76 -4.19
C ARG A 67 5.68 -3.84 -5.39
N ASP A 68 4.94 -4.29 -6.38
CA ASP A 68 4.63 -3.50 -7.57
C ASP A 68 3.78 -2.26 -7.24
N ASN A 69 2.81 -2.39 -6.34
CA ASN A 69 2.03 -1.27 -5.82
C ASN A 69 2.94 -0.21 -5.17
N LEU A 70 3.90 -0.62 -4.32
CA LEU A 70 4.82 0.30 -3.66
C LEU A 70 5.76 0.97 -4.67
N VAL A 71 6.29 0.23 -5.64
CA VAL A 71 7.12 0.77 -6.72
C VAL A 71 6.33 1.83 -7.49
N ALA A 72 5.10 1.52 -7.90
CA ALA A 72 4.24 2.45 -8.64
C ALA A 72 3.91 3.72 -7.83
N TYR A 73 3.75 3.60 -6.52
CA TYR A 73 3.51 4.72 -5.62
C TYR A 73 4.74 5.62 -5.44
N LEU A 74 5.93 5.02 -5.27
CA LEU A 74 7.16 5.75 -4.98
C LEU A 74 7.75 6.46 -6.19
N LEU A 75 7.72 5.83 -7.37
CA LEU A 75 8.38 6.36 -8.57
C LEU A 75 8.03 7.81 -8.91
N PRO A 76 6.75 8.23 -8.94
CA PRO A 76 6.41 9.61 -9.27
C PRO A 76 6.72 10.61 -8.15
N ARG A 77 6.88 10.14 -6.90
CA ARG A 77 7.06 10.99 -5.70
C ARG A 77 8.52 11.23 -5.34
N LEU A 78 9.42 10.30 -5.65
CA LEU A 78 10.82 10.43 -5.30
C LEU A 78 11.48 11.60 -6.04
N GLY A 79 12.07 12.51 -5.25
CA GLY A 79 12.70 13.72 -5.75
C GLY A 79 11.72 14.84 -6.12
N GLN A 80 10.40 14.63 -5.90
CA GLN A 80 9.37 15.63 -6.16
C GLN A 80 8.58 15.97 -4.88
N ALA A 81 8.29 14.99 -4.01
CA ALA A 81 7.50 15.20 -2.81
C ALA A 81 8.12 16.26 -1.89
N GLU A 82 7.30 17.26 -1.52
CA GLU A 82 7.66 18.36 -0.60
C GLU A 82 7.09 18.13 0.80
N VAL A 83 6.04 17.29 0.92
CA VAL A 83 5.37 16.97 2.18
C VAL A 83 5.62 15.50 2.53
N PHE A 84 6.14 15.27 3.73
CA PHE A 84 6.39 13.93 4.25
C PHE A 84 5.52 13.67 5.48
N VAL A 85 4.56 12.75 5.37
CA VAL A 85 3.66 12.37 6.46
C VAL A 85 4.05 10.98 6.96
N VAL A 86 4.32 10.89 8.26
CA VAL A 86 4.81 9.66 8.88
C VAL A 86 3.85 9.20 9.97
N ALA A 87 3.45 7.92 9.93
CA ALA A 87 2.74 7.24 11.00
C ALA A 87 3.63 6.21 11.69
N GLU A 88 3.13 5.58 12.78
CA GLU A 88 3.92 4.67 13.60
C GLU A 88 4.21 3.35 12.86
N ALA A 89 3.18 2.62 12.48
CA ALA A 89 3.30 1.29 11.89
C ALA A 89 2.19 1.02 10.88
N VAL A 90 2.40 0.00 10.03
CA VAL A 90 1.39 -0.43 9.05
C VAL A 90 0.16 -1.02 9.73
N GLY A 91 -1.02 -0.51 9.39
CA GLY A 91 -2.30 -1.02 9.86
C GLY A 91 -2.82 -2.22 9.05
N TYR A 92 -3.57 -3.14 9.72
CA TYR A 92 -4.13 -4.31 9.04
C TYR A 92 -5.23 -3.97 8.02
N GLN A 93 -5.85 -2.80 8.13
CA GLN A 93 -6.89 -2.36 7.17
C GLN A 93 -6.35 -1.51 6.02
N GLY A 94 -5.07 -1.13 6.08
CA GLY A 94 -4.39 -0.29 5.09
C GLY A 94 -3.22 -1.01 4.43
N GLY A 95 -2.02 -0.50 4.69
CA GLY A 95 -0.78 -0.91 4.03
C GLY A 95 -0.45 -2.40 4.06
N ARG A 96 -1.00 -3.16 5.02
CA ARG A 96 -0.84 -4.62 5.05
C ARG A 96 -1.32 -5.29 3.75
N PHE A 97 -2.41 -4.81 3.16
CA PHE A 97 -2.99 -5.39 1.94
C PHE A 97 -2.64 -4.61 0.68
N THR A 98 -2.28 -3.34 0.80
CA THR A 98 -1.91 -2.53 -0.37
C THR A 98 -0.42 -2.49 -0.65
N GLY A 99 0.41 -2.69 0.38
CA GLY A 99 1.86 -2.43 0.33
C GLY A 99 2.22 -0.94 0.37
N ILE A 100 1.24 -0.04 0.48
CA ILE A 100 1.44 1.41 0.50
C ILE A 100 1.04 1.94 1.88
N ALA A 101 1.93 2.71 2.52
CA ALA A 101 1.69 3.30 3.82
C ALA A 101 0.43 4.19 3.82
N ILE A 102 -0.36 4.11 4.89
CA ILE A 102 -1.54 4.96 5.11
C ILE A 102 -2.49 4.94 3.89
N THR A 103 -2.61 3.79 3.23
CA THR A 103 -3.43 3.64 2.01
C THR A 103 -4.19 2.32 2.03
N CYS A 104 -5.52 2.35 1.98
CA CYS A 104 -6.36 1.17 2.00
C CYS A 104 -6.82 0.76 0.60
N GLU A 105 -7.25 -0.51 0.45
CA GLU A 105 -7.67 -1.08 -0.84
C GLU A 105 -8.81 -0.32 -1.51
N ARG A 106 -9.77 0.24 -0.75
CA ARG A 106 -10.87 1.00 -1.36
C ARG A 106 -10.41 2.22 -2.15
N MET A 107 -9.28 2.81 -1.78
CA MET A 107 -8.69 3.92 -2.53
C MET A 107 -8.14 3.43 -3.86
N LEU A 108 -7.43 2.29 -3.88
CA LEU A 108 -6.89 1.69 -5.10
C LEU A 108 -7.99 1.23 -6.07
N LEU A 109 -9.14 0.81 -5.53
CA LEU A 109 -10.25 0.21 -6.29
C LEU A 109 -11.33 1.23 -6.72
N ASP A 110 -11.14 2.53 -6.49
CA ASP A 110 -12.17 3.57 -6.69
C ASP A 110 -13.46 3.31 -5.88
N LYS A 111 -13.36 2.60 -4.76
CA LYS A 111 -14.47 2.29 -3.84
C LYS A 111 -14.52 3.20 -2.62
N HIS A 112 -13.53 4.07 -2.44
CA HIS A 112 -13.52 5.07 -1.38
C HIS A 112 -14.46 6.24 -1.74
N LYS A 113 -15.06 6.89 -0.72
CA LYS A 113 -16.06 7.94 -0.94
C LYS A 113 -15.47 9.21 -1.55
N THR A 114 -14.27 9.58 -1.13
CA THR A 114 -13.62 10.86 -1.47
C THR A 114 -12.33 10.69 -2.25
N ILE A 115 -11.52 9.70 -1.90
CA ILE A 115 -10.22 9.46 -2.53
C ILE A 115 -10.37 8.53 -3.73
N ARG A 116 -9.74 8.90 -4.84
CA ARG A 116 -9.75 8.14 -6.07
C ARG A 116 -8.42 7.42 -6.29
N ALA A 117 -8.42 6.34 -7.05
CA ALA A 117 -7.20 5.61 -7.38
C ALA A 117 -6.14 6.53 -8.01
N LYS A 118 -6.55 7.48 -8.85
CA LYS A 118 -5.67 8.47 -9.48
C LYS A 118 -4.97 9.43 -8.49
N ASP A 119 -5.49 9.59 -7.28
CA ASP A 119 -4.83 10.37 -6.24
C ASP A 119 -3.65 9.59 -5.63
N VAL A 120 -3.69 8.26 -5.71
CA VAL A 120 -2.65 7.35 -5.21
C VAL A 120 -1.60 7.06 -6.28
N THR A 121 -2.04 6.76 -7.50
CA THR A 121 -1.18 6.33 -8.64
C THR A 121 -1.80 6.69 -9.98
N THR A 122 -0.96 6.75 -11.01
CA THR A 122 -1.39 6.99 -12.40
C THR A 122 -1.73 5.71 -13.17
N ILE A 123 -1.45 4.54 -12.60
CA ILE A 123 -1.84 3.24 -13.17
C ILE A 123 -2.80 2.51 -12.25
N ARG A 124 -3.51 1.51 -12.79
CA ARG A 124 -4.39 0.66 -12.01
C ARG A 124 -3.57 -0.26 -11.11
N LEU A 125 -3.81 -0.19 -9.80
CA LEU A 125 -3.25 -1.11 -8.82
C LEU A 125 -4.27 -2.20 -8.44
N GLU A 126 -3.77 -3.31 -7.90
CA GLU A 126 -4.58 -4.46 -7.55
C GLU A 126 -4.74 -4.62 -6.03
N ARG A 127 -5.84 -5.23 -5.63
CA ARG A 127 -6.05 -5.67 -4.25
C ARG A 127 -5.38 -7.02 -4.01
N THR A 128 -5.02 -7.28 -2.77
CA THR A 128 -4.48 -8.59 -2.38
C THR A 128 -5.38 -9.35 -1.41
N SER A 129 -6.29 -8.66 -0.69
CA SER A 129 -7.25 -9.33 0.19
C SER A 129 -8.25 -10.19 -0.61
N SER A 130 -8.53 -11.39 -0.11
CA SER A 130 -9.40 -12.33 -0.80
C SER A 130 -10.89 -11.91 -0.76
N PRO A 131 -11.57 -11.80 -1.92
CA PRO A 131 -13.01 -11.53 -1.96
C PRO A 131 -13.87 -12.72 -1.48
N THR A 132 -13.27 -13.89 -1.31
CA THR A 132 -13.96 -15.14 -0.92
C THR A 132 -13.59 -15.63 0.48
N SER A 133 -12.67 -14.96 1.19
CA SER A 133 -12.26 -15.35 2.53
C SER A 133 -13.42 -15.23 3.53
N SER A 134 -13.77 -16.33 4.20
CA SER A 134 -14.79 -16.33 5.25
C SER A 134 -14.38 -15.57 6.53
N LEU A 135 -13.10 -15.24 6.67
CA LEU A 135 -12.55 -14.45 7.78
C LEU A 135 -12.79 -12.95 7.60
N LEU A 136 -13.13 -12.51 6.38
CA LEU A 136 -13.37 -11.12 6.06
C LEU A 136 -14.87 -10.79 6.10
N LYS A 137 -15.20 -9.57 6.55
CA LYS A 137 -16.57 -9.06 6.53
C LYS A 137 -17.05 -8.90 5.09
N GLY A 138 -18.35 -9.07 4.84
CA GLY A 138 -18.93 -8.96 3.50
C GLY A 138 -18.58 -7.65 2.76
N THR A 139 -18.47 -6.54 3.49
CA THR A 139 -18.02 -5.26 2.89
C THR A 139 -16.55 -5.27 2.48
N GLN A 140 -15.70 -5.97 3.23
CA GLN A 140 -14.28 -6.15 2.90
C GLN A 140 -14.11 -7.10 1.71
N GLN A 141 -14.88 -8.18 1.67
CA GLN A 141 -14.91 -9.09 0.51
C GLN A 141 -15.28 -8.34 -0.77
N LYS A 142 -16.36 -7.55 -0.73
CA LYS A 142 -16.92 -6.85 -1.88
C LYS A 142 -16.07 -5.65 -2.33
N ASP A 143 -15.69 -4.79 -1.40
CA ASP A 143 -15.15 -3.45 -1.69
C ASP A 143 -13.69 -3.26 -1.27
N GLY A 144 -13.05 -4.28 -0.66
CA GLY A 144 -11.74 -4.16 -0.05
C GLY A 144 -11.78 -3.52 1.34
N PHE A 145 -10.62 -3.46 1.97
CA PHE A 145 -10.44 -2.82 3.27
C PHE A 145 -10.59 -1.30 3.18
N ASN A 146 -11.06 -0.71 4.30
CA ASN A 146 -11.09 0.74 4.52
C ASN A 146 -10.52 1.04 5.90
N GLU A 147 -9.56 1.93 5.98
CA GLU A 147 -8.95 2.34 7.24
C GLU A 147 -9.32 3.78 7.59
N PRO A 148 -9.80 4.05 8.82
CA PRO A 148 -10.19 5.40 9.24
C PRO A 148 -9.02 6.39 9.19
N THR A 149 -7.82 6.01 9.64
CA THR A 149 -6.63 6.86 9.62
C THR A 149 -6.27 7.27 8.21
N ASP A 150 -6.25 6.31 7.28
CA ASP A 150 -5.98 6.56 5.87
C ASP A 150 -6.98 7.56 5.29
N THR A 151 -8.26 7.38 5.63
CA THR A 151 -9.34 8.29 5.21
C THR A 151 -9.08 9.72 5.67
N VAL A 152 -8.70 9.91 6.93
CA VAL A 152 -8.44 11.25 7.49
C VAL A 152 -7.24 11.91 6.82
N VAL A 153 -6.13 11.19 6.69
CA VAL A 153 -4.90 11.74 6.10
C VAL A 153 -5.09 12.11 4.63
N TRP A 154 -5.60 11.19 3.82
CA TRP A 154 -5.85 11.44 2.40
C TRP A 154 -6.90 12.54 2.18
N SER A 155 -7.99 12.55 2.97
CA SER A 155 -8.98 13.62 2.86
C SER A 155 -8.38 15.00 3.18
N ALA A 156 -7.52 15.09 4.20
CA ALA A 156 -6.84 16.34 4.53
C ALA A 156 -5.95 16.84 3.38
N ILE A 157 -5.20 15.96 2.71
CA ILE A 157 -4.36 16.29 1.54
C ILE A 157 -5.25 16.88 0.43
N VAL A 158 -6.28 16.13 0.03
CA VAL A 158 -7.16 16.50 -1.09
C VAL A 158 -7.98 17.77 -0.77
N GLU A 159 -8.57 17.88 0.43
CA GLU A 159 -9.38 19.02 0.85
C GLU A 159 -8.56 20.30 1.00
N LYS A 160 -7.29 20.21 1.35
CA LYS A 160 -6.38 21.36 1.41
C LYS A 160 -5.81 21.76 0.05
N GLY A 161 -6.12 21.00 -1.01
CA GLY A 161 -5.62 21.27 -2.34
C GLY A 161 -4.12 21.00 -2.50
N ILE A 162 -3.55 20.18 -1.61
CA ILE A 162 -2.17 19.70 -1.76
C ILE A 162 -2.16 18.67 -2.88
N ASP A 163 -1.20 18.76 -3.81
CA ASP A 163 -1.08 17.73 -4.83
C ASP A 163 -0.67 16.41 -4.16
N PRO A 164 -1.45 15.32 -4.33
CA PRO A 164 -1.12 14.02 -3.77
C PRO A 164 0.26 13.49 -4.18
N TYR A 165 0.78 13.92 -5.32
CA TYR A 165 2.10 13.52 -5.82
C TYR A 165 3.25 14.33 -5.21
N ASP A 166 2.96 15.49 -4.61
CA ASP A 166 3.91 16.25 -3.79
C ASP A 166 3.98 15.73 -2.35
N THR A 167 3.17 14.71 -2.02
CA THR A 167 3.09 14.13 -0.67
C THR A 167 3.59 12.68 -0.67
N LEU A 168 4.53 12.37 0.23
CA LEU A 168 4.99 11.01 0.50
C LEU A 168 4.48 10.55 1.87
N LEU A 169 3.70 9.48 1.90
CA LEU A 169 3.20 8.83 3.11
C LEU A 169 4.09 7.64 3.47
N TRP A 170 4.46 7.51 4.73
CA TRP A 170 5.32 6.44 5.21
C TRP A 170 4.98 6.00 6.64
N ASN A 171 5.49 4.85 7.07
CA ASN A 171 5.45 4.39 8.46
C ASN A 171 6.87 4.27 9.00
N ILE A 172 7.14 4.70 10.24
CA ILE A 172 8.45 4.54 10.89
C ILE A 172 8.80 3.05 10.95
N PHE A 173 7.86 2.23 11.41
CA PHE A 173 7.93 0.78 11.30
C PHE A 173 7.08 0.33 10.10
N PRO A 174 7.70 0.04 8.95
CA PRO A 174 6.97 -0.16 7.70
C PRO A 174 6.30 -1.53 7.58
N PHE A 175 6.29 -2.32 8.64
CA PHE A 175 5.67 -3.64 8.73
C PHE A 175 4.43 -3.61 9.61
N HIS A 176 3.61 -4.70 9.56
CA HIS A 176 2.38 -4.78 10.32
C HIS A 176 2.55 -5.64 11.59
N PRO A 177 2.72 -5.03 12.78
CA PRO A 177 2.75 -5.76 14.05
C PRO A 177 1.33 -6.11 14.49
N HIS A 178 1.11 -7.38 14.87
CA HIS A 178 -0.20 -7.90 15.25
C HIS A 178 -0.16 -8.69 16.55
N LYS A 179 -1.32 -8.96 17.14
CA LYS A 179 -1.45 -9.80 18.32
C LYS A 179 -1.35 -11.27 17.93
N GLU A 180 -0.81 -12.08 18.84
CA GLU A 180 -0.72 -13.52 18.69
C GLU A 180 -2.10 -14.14 18.37
N GLY A 181 -2.13 -15.07 17.42
CA GLY A 181 -3.35 -15.74 16.98
C GLY A 181 -4.36 -14.87 16.24
N ASN A 182 -4.10 -13.57 16.05
CA ASN A 182 -5.03 -12.68 15.36
C ASN A 182 -4.32 -11.67 14.42
N PRO A 183 -4.09 -12.07 13.16
CA PRO A 183 -3.40 -11.23 12.19
C PRO A 183 -4.22 -10.00 11.72
N LEU A 184 -5.49 -9.91 12.08
CA LEU A 184 -6.36 -8.75 11.78
C LEU A 184 -6.50 -7.82 12.99
N THR A 185 -5.40 -7.58 13.68
CA THR A 185 -5.30 -6.61 14.80
C THR A 185 -4.05 -5.75 14.64
N ASN A 186 -4.07 -4.57 15.23
CA ASN A 186 -2.88 -3.73 15.37
C ASN A 186 -2.32 -3.82 16.80
N ARG A 187 -1.01 -3.67 16.93
CA ARG A 187 -0.31 -3.35 18.17
C ARG A 187 0.81 -2.35 17.88
N THR A 188 1.28 -1.68 18.89
CA THR A 188 2.51 -0.88 18.80
C THR A 188 3.72 -1.79 18.60
N PRO A 189 4.66 -1.46 17.71
CA PRO A 189 5.94 -2.14 17.62
C PRO A 189 6.70 -2.06 18.94
N THR A 190 7.41 -3.11 19.30
CA THR A 190 8.29 -3.12 20.47
C THR A 190 9.58 -2.33 20.19
N ASP A 191 10.27 -1.88 21.25
CA ASP A 191 11.55 -1.16 21.11
C ASP A 191 12.58 -1.98 20.31
N GLY A 192 12.58 -3.33 20.47
CA GLY A 192 13.48 -4.22 19.74
C GLY A 192 13.14 -4.37 18.25
N GLU A 193 11.87 -4.16 17.87
CA GLU A 193 11.44 -4.17 16.46
C GLU A 193 11.76 -2.85 15.74
N GLN A 194 11.97 -1.76 16.49
CA GLN A 194 12.26 -0.43 15.96
C GLN A 194 13.77 -0.15 15.84
N GLN A 195 14.64 -1.06 16.27
CA GLN A 195 16.11 -0.96 16.17
C GLN A 195 16.64 -1.67 14.92
#